data_cf8a2f1549dee565e1b4a469a2164894
#
_entry.id   cf8a2f1549dee565e1b4a469a2164894
#
_cell.length_a   1.000
_cell.length_b   1.000
_cell.length_c   1.000
_cell.angle_alpha   90.00
_cell.angle_beta   90.00
_cell.angle_gamma   90.00
#
_symmetry.space_group_name_H-M   'P 1'
#
loop_
_entity.id
_entity.type
_entity.pdbx_description
1 polymer ?
#
loop_
_entity_poly.entity_id
_entity_poly.type
_entity_poly.pdbx_seq_one_letter_code
_entity_poly.pdbx_strand_id
1 'polypeptide(L)'
;CIRDSCKDALASKEALEYWSPVDWYNGGMEHTTLHLLYSRFWHLFLHDIGVIPAPEPYQKRTSHGMILGENGEKMSKSRGNVVNPDDIIDEIGADAFRVYEMFMGAFDQAIPWSTQSAKGCRRFLDRVWRLQENVTPDEGYSEKLNALMHETIKKVSLDYEAMKYNTAIAQMMTLVNEMVSAGSVTRGELKTLLLLLNPVAPHITEEMWENQGFGGTMTYQKWPTWDDDALVKSEIEIAVQAVSYTHLRAHETKANL
;
A
#
# COMPACT_ATOMS: atom_id res chain seq x y z
N CYS A 1 18.97 -20.72 -0.73
CA CYS A 1 19.78 -19.72 0.02
C CYS A 1 21.21 -19.69 -0.48
N ILE A 2 21.83 -18.52 -0.55
CA ILE A 2 23.24 -18.34 -0.97
C ILE A 2 24.17 -19.22 -0.15
N ARG A 3 24.01 -19.25 1.16
CA ARG A 3 24.79 -20.03 2.12
C ARG A 3 24.62 -21.55 1.94
N ASP A 4 23.41 -22.00 1.73
CA ASP A 4 23.11 -23.45 1.68
C ASP A 4 23.56 -24.08 0.37
N SER A 5 23.82 -23.28 -0.66
CA SER A 5 24.24 -23.73 -1.99
C SER A 5 25.75 -23.84 -2.14
N CYS A 6 26.56 -23.30 -1.20
CA CYS A 6 28.00 -23.34 -1.21
C CYS A 6 28.50 -24.23 -0.05
N LYS A 7 29.28 -25.30 -0.36
CA LYS A 7 29.78 -26.23 0.64
C LYS A 7 31.19 -25.88 1.13
N ASP A 8 31.95 -25.17 0.33
CA ASP A 8 33.40 -24.95 0.53
C ASP A 8 33.72 -23.54 1.06
N ALA A 9 32.72 -22.63 1.04
CA ALA A 9 32.84 -21.25 1.50
C ALA A 9 31.53 -20.75 2.09
N LEU A 10 31.51 -19.53 2.65
CA LEU A 10 30.31 -18.84 3.15
C LEU A 10 29.25 -18.68 2.04
N ALA A 11 29.70 -18.25 0.86
CA ALA A 11 28.95 -18.18 -0.39
C ALA A 11 29.93 -18.06 -1.56
N SER A 12 29.49 -18.24 -2.82
CA SER A 12 30.35 -17.96 -3.95
C SER A 12 30.59 -16.45 -4.09
N LYS A 13 31.71 -16.05 -4.69
CA LYS A 13 32.05 -14.64 -4.89
C LYS A 13 31.01 -13.93 -5.74
N GLU A 14 30.56 -14.55 -6.82
CA GLU A 14 29.52 -14.03 -7.72
C GLU A 14 28.20 -13.80 -6.99
N ALA A 15 27.81 -14.73 -6.08
CA ALA A 15 26.61 -14.59 -5.29
C ALA A 15 26.73 -13.44 -4.27
N LEU A 16 27.90 -13.26 -3.64
CA LEU A 16 28.14 -12.15 -2.72
C LEU A 16 28.14 -10.81 -3.45
N GLU A 17 28.74 -10.71 -4.63
CA GLU A 17 28.73 -9.49 -5.45
C GLU A 17 27.31 -9.12 -5.93
N TYR A 18 26.46 -10.10 -6.23
CA TYR A 18 25.10 -9.87 -6.70
C TYR A 18 24.11 -9.52 -5.57
N TRP A 19 24.20 -10.22 -4.42
CA TRP A 19 23.22 -10.12 -3.33
C TRP A 19 23.63 -9.17 -2.20
N SER A 20 24.84 -8.65 -2.21
CA SER A 20 25.34 -7.75 -1.17
C SER A 20 25.81 -6.42 -1.76
N PRO A 21 25.55 -5.30 -1.06
CA PRO A 21 24.76 -5.16 0.16
C PRO A 21 23.26 -5.37 -0.08
N VAL A 22 22.50 -5.66 0.97
CA VAL A 22 21.03 -5.74 0.91
C VAL A 22 20.45 -4.38 0.52
N ASP A 23 19.59 -4.35 -0.48
CA ASP A 23 19.05 -3.10 -1.05
C ASP A 23 18.23 -2.31 -0.03
N TRP A 24 17.39 -3.00 0.72
CA TRP A 24 16.49 -2.35 1.67
C TRP A 24 16.18 -3.23 2.88
N TYR A 25 16.54 -2.74 4.05
CA TYR A 25 16.19 -3.33 5.34
C TYR A 25 15.01 -2.58 5.96
N ASN A 26 13.92 -3.29 6.17
CA ASN A 26 12.71 -2.76 6.80
C ASN A 26 12.41 -3.54 8.07
N GLY A 27 12.44 -2.89 9.23
CA GLY A 27 12.26 -3.57 10.51
C GLY A 27 11.98 -2.62 11.67
N GLY A 28 11.67 -3.18 12.84
CA GLY A 28 11.37 -2.41 14.04
C GLY A 28 12.54 -1.59 14.57
N MET A 29 12.23 -0.48 15.22
CA MET A 29 13.20 0.45 15.79
C MET A 29 14.09 -0.22 16.86
N GLU A 30 13.58 -1.20 17.59
CA GLU A 30 14.29 -1.95 18.64
C GLU A 30 15.53 -2.69 18.11
N HIS A 31 15.52 -3.07 16.83
CA HIS A 31 16.66 -3.76 16.21
C HIS A 31 17.87 -2.87 15.97
N THR A 32 17.76 -1.55 16.17
CA THR A 32 18.87 -0.61 16.05
C THR A 32 20.01 -0.97 17.02
N THR A 33 19.66 -1.38 18.23
CA THR A 33 20.63 -1.78 19.29
C THR A 33 20.77 -3.29 19.45
N LEU A 34 20.06 -4.08 18.64
CA LEU A 34 20.10 -5.55 18.67
C LEU A 34 20.64 -6.09 17.35
N HIS A 35 19.76 -6.58 16.48
CA HIS A 35 20.14 -7.24 15.23
C HIS A 35 21.00 -6.36 14.32
N LEU A 36 20.65 -5.08 14.13
CA LEU A 36 21.41 -4.19 13.23
C LEU A 36 22.84 -3.95 13.73
N LEU A 37 23.03 -3.81 15.04
CA LEU A 37 24.35 -3.65 15.63
C LEU A 37 25.21 -4.91 15.41
N TYR A 38 24.64 -6.09 15.69
CA TYR A 38 25.38 -7.36 15.58
C TYR A 38 25.64 -7.73 14.12
N SER A 39 24.68 -7.55 13.23
CA SER A 39 24.84 -7.85 11.81
C SER A 39 25.89 -6.96 11.16
N ARG A 40 25.88 -5.66 11.49
CA ARG A 40 26.89 -4.70 10.98
C ARG A 40 28.28 -5.03 11.50
N PHE A 41 28.44 -5.32 12.79
CA PHE A 41 29.71 -5.73 13.38
C PHE A 41 30.28 -6.97 12.69
N TRP A 42 29.45 -8.01 12.51
CA TRP A 42 29.85 -9.24 11.85
C TRP A 42 30.20 -9.01 10.38
N HIS A 43 29.43 -8.20 9.69
CA HIS A 43 29.66 -7.86 8.28
C HIS A 43 30.99 -7.12 8.09
N LEU A 44 31.29 -6.13 8.93
CA LEU A 44 32.56 -5.40 8.90
C LEU A 44 33.74 -6.34 9.12
N PHE A 45 33.67 -7.25 10.08
CA PHE A 45 34.69 -8.27 10.29
C PHE A 45 34.91 -9.15 9.04
N LEU A 46 33.85 -9.62 8.41
CA LEU A 46 33.96 -10.41 7.18
C LEU A 46 34.52 -9.61 6.00
N HIS A 47 34.24 -8.30 5.95
CA HIS A 47 34.82 -7.40 4.97
C HIS A 47 36.32 -7.21 5.24
N ASP A 48 36.74 -6.98 6.47
CA ASP A 48 38.15 -6.76 6.86
C ASP A 48 39.04 -7.97 6.53
N ILE A 49 38.48 -9.19 6.61
CA ILE A 49 39.21 -10.42 6.22
C ILE A 49 39.01 -10.80 4.74
N GLY A 50 38.37 -9.93 3.93
CA GLY A 50 38.24 -10.10 2.49
C GLY A 50 37.22 -11.11 2.03
N VAL A 51 36.27 -11.54 2.88
CA VAL A 51 35.22 -12.49 2.53
C VAL A 51 34.04 -11.81 1.82
N ILE A 52 33.69 -10.61 2.22
CA ILE A 52 32.55 -9.84 1.66
C ILE A 52 33.07 -8.60 0.92
N PRO A 53 32.55 -8.30 -0.29
CA PRO A 53 33.09 -7.20 -1.12
C PRO A 53 32.71 -5.81 -0.63
N ALA A 54 31.52 -5.65 0.00
CA ALA A 54 30.99 -4.36 0.43
C ALA A 54 31.22 -4.11 1.92
N PRO A 55 31.60 -2.87 2.36
CA PRO A 55 31.85 -2.58 3.77
C PRO A 55 30.58 -2.47 4.62
N GLU A 56 29.41 -2.18 4.00
CA GLU A 56 28.14 -2.02 4.74
C GLU A 56 27.13 -3.11 4.33
N PRO A 57 26.36 -3.67 5.30
CA PRO A 57 25.41 -4.74 5.01
C PRO A 57 24.14 -4.29 4.31
N TYR A 58 23.73 -3.03 4.48
CA TYR A 58 22.44 -2.48 4.02
C TYR A 58 22.63 -1.15 3.31
N GLN A 59 21.99 -0.99 2.12
CA GLN A 59 22.02 0.28 1.39
C GLN A 59 21.00 1.28 1.96
N LYS A 60 19.81 0.80 2.32
CA LYS A 60 18.73 1.61 2.86
C LYS A 60 18.11 0.93 4.06
N ARG A 61 17.79 1.72 5.08
CA ARG A 61 17.03 1.28 6.24
C ARG A 61 15.80 2.15 6.45
N THR A 62 14.66 1.51 6.70
CA THR A 62 13.46 2.16 7.22
C THR A 62 12.99 1.45 8.49
N SER A 63 12.32 2.19 9.36
CA SER A 63 11.70 1.62 10.55
C SER A 63 10.19 1.77 10.46
N HIS A 64 9.48 0.70 10.72
CA HIS A 64 8.03 0.78 10.94
C HIS A 64 7.72 1.16 12.39
N GLY A 65 6.53 1.72 12.61
CA GLY A 65 5.98 1.96 13.93
C GLY A 65 5.58 0.67 14.65
N MET A 66 5.09 0.81 15.86
CA MET A 66 4.63 -0.30 16.68
C MET A 66 3.11 -0.28 16.78
N ILE A 67 2.47 -1.44 16.57
CA ILE A 67 1.04 -1.58 16.85
C ILE A 67 0.88 -1.82 18.35
N LEU A 68 0.15 -0.93 19.01
CA LEU A 68 -0.14 -0.98 20.43
C LEU A 68 -1.48 -1.69 20.68
N GLY A 69 -1.70 -2.17 21.90
CA GLY A 69 -3.01 -2.63 22.32
C GLY A 69 -4.07 -1.51 22.27
N GLU A 70 -5.35 -1.86 22.34
CA GLU A 70 -6.46 -0.87 22.32
C GLU A 70 -6.33 0.20 23.41
N ASN A 71 -5.66 -0.12 24.52
CA ASN A 71 -5.35 0.81 25.63
C ASN A 71 -4.16 1.74 25.36
N GLY A 72 -3.54 1.68 24.16
CA GLY A 72 -2.36 2.46 23.80
C GLY A 72 -1.05 1.97 24.43
N GLU A 73 -1.04 0.82 25.10
CA GLU A 73 0.17 0.24 25.68
C GLU A 73 0.80 -0.82 24.74
N LYS A 74 2.11 -1.04 24.90
CA LYS A 74 2.80 -2.12 24.18
C LYS A 74 2.14 -3.47 24.47
N MET A 75 1.82 -4.22 23.42
CA MET A 75 1.27 -5.56 23.54
C MET A 75 2.24 -6.50 24.25
N SER A 76 1.73 -7.27 25.21
CA SER A 76 2.50 -8.26 25.96
C SER A 76 1.59 -9.40 26.42
N LYS A 77 2.08 -10.65 26.28
CA LYS A 77 1.37 -11.83 26.77
C LYS A 77 1.06 -11.75 28.28
N SER A 78 1.98 -11.17 29.07
CA SER A 78 1.81 -11.00 30.51
C SER A 78 0.72 -9.98 30.89
N ARG A 79 0.38 -9.06 29.97
CA ARG A 79 -0.68 -8.06 30.15
C ARG A 79 -2.03 -8.48 29.59
N GLY A 80 -2.08 -9.57 28.82
CA GLY A 80 -3.30 -10.07 28.19
C GLY A 80 -3.90 -9.13 27.12
N ASN A 81 -3.12 -8.19 26.60
CA ASN A 81 -3.55 -7.19 25.59
C ASN A 81 -3.04 -7.48 24.19
N VAL A 82 -2.62 -8.72 23.92
CA VAL A 82 -2.13 -9.14 22.60
C VAL A 82 -3.32 -9.39 21.68
N VAL A 83 -3.28 -8.80 20.50
CA VAL A 83 -4.17 -9.14 19.38
C VAL A 83 -3.48 -10.20 18.55
N ASN A 84 -4.11 -11.37 18.41
CA ASN A 84 -3.59 -12.46 17.63
C ASN A 84 -4.02 -12.27 16.15
N PRO A 85 -3.08 -12.21 15.19
CA PRO A 85 -3.43 -12.08 13.78
C PRO A 85 -4.36 -13.18 13.25
N ASP A 86 -4.19 -14.43 13.68
CA ASP A 86 -5.01 -15.55 13.22
C ASP A 86 -6.50 -15.34 13.58
N ASP A 87 -6.79 -14.89 14.82
CA ASP A 87 -8.15 -14.62 15.25
C ASP A 87 -8.80 -13.50 14.40
N ILE A 88 -8.03 -12.48 14.04
CA ILE A 88 -8.50 -11.38 13.20
C ILE A 88 -8.73 -11.85 11.76
N ILE A 89 -7.83 -12.68 11.23
CA ILE A 89 -7.98 -13.25 9.88
C ILE A 89 -9.25 -14.11 9.81
N ASP A 90 -9.52 -14.92 10.83
CA ASP A 90 -10.72 -15.74 10.91
C ASP A 90 -12.00 -14.88 11.00
N GLU A 91 -11.94 -13.73 11.68
CA GLU A 91 -13.11 -12.85 11.85
C GLU A 91 -13.40 -11.97 10.63
N ILE A 92 -12.39 -11.32 10.04
CA ILE A 92 -12.58 -10.31 9.00
C ILE A 92 -11.91 -10.62 7.67
N GLY A 93 -11.07 -11.64 7.61
CA GLY A 93 -10.28 -12.03 6.44
C GLY A 93 -8.91 -11.38 6.35
N ALA A 94 -7.96 -12.07 5.71
CA ALA A 94 -6.57 -11.65 5.61
C ALA A 94 -6.40 -10.30 4.89
N ASP A 95 -7.12 -10.06 3.81
CA ASP A 95 -7.01 -8.80 3.06
C ASP A 95 -7.54 -7.59 3.85
N ALA A 96 -8.64 -7.76 4.61
CA ALA A 96 -9.15 -6.69 5.46
C ALA A 96 -8.17 -6.35 6.58
N PHE A 97 -7.53 -7.36 7.15
CA PHE A 97 -6.46 -7.19 8.13
C PHE A 97 -5.26 -6.44 7.55
N ARG A 98 -4.76 -6.86 6.37
CA ARG A 98 -3.65 -6.20 5.66
C ARG A 98 -3.95 -4.74 5.33
N VAL A 99 -5.14 -4.48 4.78
CA VAL A 99 -5.59 -3.11 4.47
C VAL A 99 -5.65 -2.27 5.75
N TYR A 100 -6.14 -2.82 6.85
CA TYR A 100 -6.21 -2.11 8.12
C TYR A 100 -4.81 -1.75 8.65
N GLU A 101 -3.86 -2.68 8.66
CA GLU A 101 -2.49 -2.42 9.14
C GLU A 101 -1.79 -1.32 8.33
N MET A 102 -2.02 -1.27 7.02
CA MET A 102 -1.46 -0.23 6.17
C MET A 102 -2.24 1.09 6.23
N PHE A 103 -3.49 1.08 6.65
CA PHE A 103 -4.37 2.25 6.69
C PHE A 103 -4.42 2.96 8.03
N MET A 104 -4.16 2.29 9.14
CA MET A 104 -4.39 2.78 10.50
C MET A 104 -3.61 4.06 10.85
N GLY A 105 -2.53 4.37 10.14
CA GLY A 105 -1.76 5.60 10.31
C GLY A 105 -0.46 5.65 9.52
N ALA A 106 0.40 6.62 9.83
CA ALA A 106 1.69 6.75 9.19
C ALA A 106 2.59 5.55 9.55
N PHE A 107 3.32 5.04 8.56
CA PHE A 107 4.06 3.78 8.64
C PHE A 107 5.10 3.74 9.78
N ASP A 108 5.67 4.87 10.14
CA ASP A 108 6.72 5.01 11.15
C ASP A 108 6.20 5.34 12.57
N GLN A 109 4.88 5.49 12.73
CA GLN A 109 4.28 5.87 14.01
C GLN A 109 3.73 4.68 14.78
N ALA A 110 3.76 4.78 16.10
CA ALA A 110 3.11 3.83 16.99
C ALA A 110 1.61 4.16 17.08
N ILE A 111 0.75 3.18 16.79
CA ILE A 111 -0.69 3.37 16.67
C ILE A 111 -1.43 2.30 17.47
N PRO A 112 -2.45 2.68 18.29
CA PRO A 112 -3.26 1.72 19.01
C PRO A 112 -4.17 0.93 18.04
N TRP A 113 -4.31 -0.35 18.31
CA TRP A 113 -5.27 -1.23 17.63
C TRP A 113 -6.70 -0.74 17.80
N SER A 114 -7.52 -0.87 16.76
CA SER A 114 -8.94 -0.58 16.79
C SER A 114 -9.74 -1.62 15.99
N THR A 115 -10.38 -2.54 16.69
CA THR A 115 -11.25 -3.57 16.07
C THR A 115 -12.37 -2.95 15.24
N GLN A 116 -12.93 -1.83 15.65
CA GLN A 116 -13.98 -1.11 14.91
C GLN A 116 -13.48 -0.59 13.57
N SER A 117 -12.25 -0.05 13.52
CA SER A 117 -11.63 0.46 12.29
C SER A 117 -11.26 -0.70 11.35
N ALA A 118 -10.80 -1.83 11.87
CA ALA A 118 -10.53 -3.04 11.09
C ALA A 118 -11.79 -3.54 10.36
N LYS A 119 -12.95 -3.58 11.05
CA LYS A 119 -14.25 -3.87 10.42
C LYS A 119 -14.66 -2.85 9.35
N GLY A 120 -14.18 -1.61 9.45
CA GLY A 120 -14.32 -0.58 8.42
C GLY A 120 -13.61 -0.95 7.12
N CYS A 121 -12.41 -1.52 7.21
CA CYS A 121 -11.64 -1.99 6.05
C CYS A 121 -12.33 -3.18 5.36
N ARG A 122 -12.94 -4.09 6.12
CA ARG A 122 -13.76 -5.16 5.53
C ARG A 122 -14.92 -4.60 4.72
N ARG A 123 -15.67 -3.64 5.25
CA ARG A 123 -16.77 -2.98 4.49
C ARG A 123 -16.28 -2.24 3.23
N PHE A 124 -15.06 -1.72 3.25
CA PHE A 124 -14.45 -1.16 2.05
C PHE A 124 -14.23 -2.24 0.99
N LEU A 125 -13.63 -3.38 1.34
CA LEU A 125 -13.42 -4.50 0.41
C LEU A 125 -14.74 -5.11 -0.09
N ASP A 126 -15.77 -5.18 0.74
CA ASP A 126 -17.11 -5.62 0.31
C ASP A 126 -17.70 -4.69 -0.76
N ARG A 127 -17.42 -3.38 -0.71
CA ARG A 127 -17.81 -2.43 -1.78
C ARG A 127 -16.99 -2.63 -3.05
N VAL A 128 -15.69 -2.88 -2.92
CA VAL A 128 -14.83 -3.21 -4.07
C VAL A 128 -15.35 -4.46 -4.76
N TRP A 129 -15.67 -5.52 -3.99
CA TRP A 129 -16.19 -6.76 -4.53
C TRP A 129 -17.46 -6.57 -5.37
N ARG A 130 -18.37 -5.72 -4.92
CA ARG A 130 -19.63 -5.44 -5.63
C ARG A 130 -19.46 -4.69 -6.94
N LEU A 131 -18.35 -4.00 -7.18
CA LEU A 131 -18.12 -3.30 -8.45
C LEU A 131 -18.15 -4.24 -9.65
N GLN A 132 -17.79 -5.52 -9.48
CA GLN A 132 -17.81 -6.52 -10.56
C GLN A 132 -19.21 -6.88 -11.05
N GLU A 133 -20.28 -6.51 -10.33
CA GLU A 133 -21.66 -6.81 -10.71
C GLU A 133 -22.16 -5.94 -11.87
N ASN A 134 -21.57 -4.75 -12.07
CA ASN A 134 -22.01 -3.75 -13.05
C ASN A 134 -20.82 -3.23 -13.89
N VAL A 135 -20.10 -4.15 -14.52
CA VAL A 135 -18.95 -3.82 -15.39
C VAL A 135 -19.39 -3.70 -16.85
N THR A 136 -19.07 -2.57 -17.48
CA THR A 136 -19.23 -2.41 -18.93
C THR A 136 -18.00 -2.91 -19.68
N PRO A 137 -18.13 -3.36 -20.94
CA PRO A 137 -17.00 -3.98 -21.68
C PRO A 137 -15.95 -2.99 -22.17
N ASP A 138 -16.09 -1.69 -21.90
CA ASP A 138 -15.15 -0.68 -22.32
C ASP A 138 -13.80 -0.82 -21.60
N GLU A 139 -12.70 -0.82 -22.34
CA GLU A 139 -11.33 -0.92 -21.82
C GLU A 139 -10.73 0.45 -21.43
N GLY A 140 -11.38 1.56 -21.79
CA GLY A 140 -10.99 2.92 -21.40
C GLY A 140 -11.60 3.35 -20.07
N TYR A 141 -11.34 4.62 -19.70
CA TYR A 141 -12.01 5.25 -18.56
C TYR A 141 -13.20 6.06 -19.05
N SER A 142 -14.30 6.06 -18.28
CA SER A 142 -15.45 6.91 -18.54
C SER A 142 -15.09 8.38 -18.39
N GLU A 143 -15.73 9.26 -19.12
CA GLU A 143 -15.51 10.72 -19.05
C GLU A 143 -15.63 11.24 -17.61
N LYS A 144 -16.58 10.71 -16.85
CA LYS A 144 -16.85 11.07 -15.46
C LYS A 144 -15.68 10.74 -14.52
N LEU A 145 -15.02 9.61 -14.71
CA LEU A 145 -13.97 9.12 -13.82
C LEU A 145 -12.54 9.33 -14.37
N ASN A 146 -12.39 9.73 -15.63
CA ASN A 146 -11.09 9.82 -16.29
C ASN A 146 -10.06 10.62 -15.48
N ALA A 147 -10.35 11.84 -15.10
CA ALA A 147 -9.43 12.68 -14.33
C ALA A 147 -9.10 12.07 -12.96
N LEU A 148 -10.12 11.52 -12.26
CA LEU A 148 -9.93 10.89 -10.96
C LEU A 148 -9.11 9.60 -11.05
N MET A 149 -9.26 8.81 -12.13
CA MET A 149 -8.44 7.62 -12.39
C MET A 149 -6.97 8.00 -12.50
N HIS A 150 -6.61 8.97 -13.34
CA HIS A 150 -5.24 9.43 -13.50
C HIS A 150 -4.68 10.06 -12.21
N GLU A 151 -5.47 10.87 -11.50
CA GLU A 151 -5.10 11.42 -10.18
C GLU A 151 -4.82 10.29 -9.17
N THR A 152 -5.65 9.26 -9.14
CA THR A 152 -5.49 8.13 -8.23
C THR A 152 -4.26 7.30 -8.56
N ILE A 153 -4.00 6.99 -9.84
CA ILE A 153 -2.79 6.26 -10.25
C ILE A 153 -1.55 7.03 -9.79
N LYS A 154 -1.48 8.33 -10.11
CA LYS A 154 -0.34 9.19 -9.73
C LYS A 154 -0.13 9.21 -8.23
N LYS A 155 -1.19 9.51 -7.48
CA LYS A 155 -1.11 9.64 -6.03
C LYS A 155 -0.73 8.33 -5.35
N VAL A 156 -1.37 7.21 -5.71
CA VAL A 156 -1.08 5.89 -5.13
C VAL A 156 0.34 5.46 -5.44
N SER A 157 0.83 5.68 -6.67
CA SER A 157 2.20 5.34 -7.06
C SER A 157 3.23 6.10 -6.21
N LEU A 158 3.10 7.43 -6.10
CA LEU A 158 4.00 8.26 -5.31
C LEU A 158 3.91 7.96 -3.80
N ASP A 159 2.72 7.69 -3.29
CA ASP A 159 2.50 7.36 -1.90
C ASP A 159 3.11 5.98 -1.54
N TYR A 160 3.02 4.98 -2.42
CA TYR A 160 3.65 3.68 -2.20
C TYR A 160 5.19 3.78 -2.19
N GLU A 161 5.78 4.54 -3.12
CA GLU A 161 7.23 4.80 -3.12
C GLU A 161 7.70 5.49 -1.84
N ALA A 162 6.87 6.41 -1.31
CA ALA A 162 7.13 7.15 -0.08
C ALA A 162 6.69 6.40 1.20
N MET A 163 6.19 5.16 1.10
CA MET A 163 5.63 4.36 2.20
C MET A 163 4.46 5.04 2.94
N LYS A 164 3.70 5.86 2.23
CA LYS A 164 2.49 6.53 2.72
C LYS A 164 1.24 5.69 2.40
N TYR A 165 1.23 4.47 2.85
CA TYR A 165 0.17 3.51 2.54
C TYR A 165 -1.21 3.97 2.96
N ASN A 166 -1.32 4.67 4.10
CA ASN A 166 -2.58 5.20 4.61
C ASN A 166 -3.22 6.22 3.66
N THR A 167 -2.43 7.11 3.06
CA THR A 167 -2.94 8.10 2.10
C THR A 167 -3.23 7.48 0.73
N ALA A 168 -2.47 6.48 0.31
CA ALA A 168 -2.77 5.68 -0.89
C ALA A 168 -4.11 4.96 -0.76
N ILE A 169 -4.35 4.28 0.37
CA ILE A 169 -5.62 3.57 0.63
C ILE A 169 -6.78 4.56 0.72
N ALA A 170 -6.59 5.72 1.38
CA ALA A 170 -7.62 6.77 1.43
C ALA A 170 -8.00 7.26 0.03
N GLN A 171 -7.04 7.44 -0.87
CA GLN A 171 -7.31 7.82 -2.26
C GLN A 171 -8.09 6.74 -3.01
N MET A 172 -7.73 5.45 -2.83
CA MET A 172 -8.49 4.35 -3.42
C MET A 172 -9.91 4.26 -2.84
N MET A 173 -10.11 4.55 -1.55
CA MET A 173 -11.45 4.63 -0.96
C MET A 173 -12.29 5.75 -1.58
N THR A 174 -11.69 6.89 -1.88
CA THR A 174 -12.34 7.99 -2.60
C THR A 174 -12.75 7.56 -4.00
N LEU A 175 -11.84 6.94 -4.76
CA LEU A 175 -12.13 6.40 -6.09
C LEU A 175 -13.29 5.39 -6.05
N VAL A 176 -13.28 4.43 -5.13
CA VAL A 176 -14.35 3.43 -4.99
C VAL A 176 -15.70 4.09 -4.67
N ASN A 177 -15.73 5.14 -3.86
CA ASN A 177 -16.96 5.87 -3.58
C ASN A 177 -17.54 6.51 -4.86
N GLU A 178 -16.69 7.11 -5.70
CA GLU A 178 -17.13 7.71 -6.97
C GLU A 178 -17.56 6.63 -7.99
N MET A 179 -16.86 5.49 -8.05
CA MET A 179 -17.26 4.34 -8.87
C MET A 179 -18.64 3.80 -8.47
N VAL A 180 -18.90 3.63 -7.16
CA VAL A 180 -20.21 3.20 -6.65
C VAL A 180 -21.28 4.25 -6.98
N SER A 181 -20.97 5.53 -6.83
CA SER A 181 -21.88 6.64 -7.18
C SER A 181 -22.16 6.74 -8.68
N ALA A 182 -21.27 6.27 -9.52
CA ALA A 182 -21.47 6.22 -10.98
C ALA A 182 -22.48 5.12 -11.39
N GLY A 183 -22.68 4.10 -10.55
CA GLY A 183 -23.63 2.99 -10.78
C GLY A 183 -23.12 1.88 -11.70
N SER A 184 -22.14 2.16 -12.55
CA SER A 184 -21.39 1.17 -13.35
C SER A 184 -19.96 1.62 -13.51
N VAL A 185 -19.07 0.66 -13.77
CA VAL A 185 -17.64 0.89 -14.01
C VAL A 185 -17.26 0.26 -15.34
N THR A 186 -16.27 0.85 -16.01
CA THR A 186 -15.70 0.21 -17.20
C THR A 186 -14.77 -0.92 -16.79
N ARG A 187 -14.52 -1.84 -17.73
CA ARG A 187 -13.52 -2.91 -17.55
C ARG A 187 -12.13 -2.34 -17.27
N GLY A 188 -11.76 -1.23 -17.96
CA GLY A 188 -10.49 -0.53 -17.74
C GLY A 188 -10.37 0.10 -16.35
N GLU A 189 -11.43 0.71 -15.84
CA GLU A 189 -11.49 1.28 -14.50
C GLU A 189 -11.32 0.22 -13.42
N LEU A 190 -12.08 -0.88 -13.51
CA LEU A 190 -11.98 -1.98 -12.56
C LEU A 190 -10.59 -2.60 -12.59
N LYS A 191 -10.06 -2.90 -13.78
CA LYS A 191 -8.71 -3.43 -13.96
C LYS A 191 -7.65 -2.57 -13.27
N THR A 192 -7.70 -1.27 -13.45
CA THR A 192 -6.76 -0.33 -12.85
C THR A 192 -6.89 -0.30 -11.33
N LEU A 193 -8.11 -0.23 -10.80
CA LEU A 193 -8.34 -0.29 -9.35
C LEU A 193 -7.75 -1.56 -8.74
N LEU A 194 -7.97 -2.72 -9.37
CA LEU A 194 -7.44 -3.99 -8.87
C LEU A 194 -5.90 -3.98 -8.84
N LEU A 195 -5.25 -3.46 -9.88
CA LEU A 195 -3.78 -3.33 -9.92
C LEU A 195 -3.25 -2.45 -8.79
N LEU A 196 -3.89 -1.31 -8.51
CA LEU A 196 -3.49 -0.40 -7.44
C LEU A 196 -3.70 -1.01 -6.05
N LEU A 197 -4.77 -1.80 -5.87
CA LEU A 197 -5.15 -2.39 -4.59
C LEU A 197 -4.39 -3.70 -4.29
N ASN A 198 -3.92 -4.42 -5.30
CA ASN A 198 -3.29 -5.73 -5.16
C ASN A 198 -2.14 -5.78 -4.12
N PRO A 199 -1.24 -4.80 -4.02
CA PRO A 199 -0.17 -4.85 -3.02
C PRO A 199 -0.65 -4.96 -1.56
N VAL A 200 -1.83 -4.42 -1.25
CA VAL A 200 -2.40 -4.44 0.11
C VAL A 200 -3.52 -5.46 0.29
N ALA A 201 -4.20 -5.88 -0.77
CA ALA A 201 -5.31 -6.84 -0.74
C ALA A 201 -5.20 -7.89 -1.88
N PRO A 202 -4.16 -8.75 -1.85
CA PRO A 202 -3.84 -9.62 -2.99
C PRO A 202 -4.90 -10.69 -3.28
N HIS A 203 -5.57 -11.24 -2.26
CA HIS A 203 -6.48 -12.37 -2.47
C HIS A 203 -7.78 -11.95 -3.17
N ILE A 204 -8.44 -10.90 -2.67
CA ILE A 204 -9.68 -10.40 -3.29
C ILE A 204 -9.43 -9.87 -4.71
N THR A 205 -8.29 -9.22 -4.93
CA THR A 205 -7.99 -8.66 -6.25
C THR A 205 -7.64 -9.73 -7.28
N GLU A 206 -6.89 -10.78 -6.92
CA GLU A 206 -6.63 -11.92 -7.81
C GLU A 206 -7.93 -12.68 -8.13
N GLU A 207 -8.81 -12.93 -7.16
CA GLU A 207 -10.09 -13.57 -7.38
C GLU A 207 -10.96 -12.76 -8.34
N MET A 208 -11.08 -11.44 -8.14
CA MET A 208 -11.80 -10.55 -9.06
C MET A 208 -11.17 -10.51 -10.44
N TRP A 209 -9.85 -10.54 -10.52
CA TRP A 209 -9.10 -10.58 -11.79
C TRP A 209 -9.43 -11.82 -12.60
N GLU A 210 -9.46 -12.98 -11.95
CA GLU A 210 -9.84 -14.25 -12.58
C GLU A 210 -11.31 -14.22 -13.00
N ASN A 211 -12.23 -13.80 -12.12
CA ASN A 211 -13.67 -13.70 -12.40
C ASN A 211 -13.97 -12.82 -13.62
N GLN A 212 -13.20 -11.75 -13.81
CA GLN A 212 -13.34 -10.84 -14.95
C GLN A 212 -12.60 -11.32 -16.21
N GLY A 213 -11.87 -12.43 -16.14
CA GLY A 213 -11.17 -13.00 -17.28
C GLY A 213 -10.09 -12.09 -17.85
N PHE A 214 -9.35 -11.34 -17.00
CA PHE A 214 -8.25 -10.48 -17.46
C PHE A 214 -7.03 -11.29 -17.94
N GLY A 215 -6.91 -12.54 -17.52
CA GLY A 215 -5.86 -13.47 -17.93
C GLY A 215 -4.52 -13.26 -17.22
N GLY A 216 -3.83 -14.37 -16.99
CA GLY A 216 -2.60 -14.40 -16.19
C GLY A 216 -2.83 -14.05 -14.71
N THR A 217 -1.75 -13.94 -13.95
CA THR A 217 -1.81 -13.47 -12.55
C THR A 217 -1.45 -12.00 -12.46
N MET A 218 -1.93 -11.30 -11.44
CA MET A 218 -1.64 -9.88 -11.22
C MET A 218 -0.16 -9.62 -10.90
N THR A 219 0.53 -10.59 -10.32
CA THR A 219 1.94 -10.49 -9.96
C THR A 219 2.85 -10.08 -11.14
N TYR A 220 2.51 -10.49 -12.37
CA TYR A 220 3.29 -10.19 -13.56
C TYR A 220 2.71 -9.08 -14.44
N GLN A 221 1.65 -8.41 -13.97
CA GLN A 221 1.06 -7.30 -14.71
C GLN A 221 1.92 -6.03 -14.56
N LYS A 222 1.82 -5.17 -15.57
CA LYS A 222 2.48 -3.85 -15.50
C LYS A 222 1.69 -2.92 -14.60
N TRP A 223 2.42 -2.14 -13.81
CA TRP A 223 1.83 -1.07 -13.01
C TRP A 223 1.18 -0.02 -13.93
N PRO A 224 -0.02 0.49 -13.60
CA PRO A 224 -0.70 1.47 -14.42
C PRO A 224 0.06 2.80 -14.43
N THR A 225 0.00 3.48 -15.57
CA THR A 225 0.61 4.80 -15.77
C THR A 225 -0.47 5.87 -15.83
N TRP A 226 -0.12 7.11 -15.45
CA TRP A 226 -1.02 8.25 -15.56
C TRP A 226 -0.60 9.17 -16.69
N ASP A 227 -1.55 10.00 -17.13
CA ASP A 227 -1.34 11.09 -18.07
C ASP A 227 -1.56 12.42 -17.32
N ASP A 228 -0.57 13.29 -17.32
CA ASP A 228 -0.64 14.58 -16.64
C ASP A 228 -1.62 15.54 -17.34
N ASP A 229 -1.84 15.41 -18.65
CA ASP A 229 -2.81 16.21 -19.39
C ASP A 229 -4.26 15.85 -19.00
N ALA A 230 -4.50 14.60 -18.61
CA ALA A 230 -5.80 14.16 -18.12
C ALA A 230 -6.13 14.66 -16.69
N LEU A 231 -5.14 15.18 -15.95
CA LEU A 231 -5.35 15.75 -14.61
C LEU A 231 -5.96 17.15 -14.63
N VAL A 232 -6.03 17.79 -15.78
CA VAL A 232 -6.57 19.14 -15.93
C VAL A 232 -8.09 19.08 -15.81
N LYS A 233 -8.60 19.42 -14.63
CA LYS A 233 -10.05 19.55 -14.40
C LYS A 233 -10.59 20.72 -15.20
N SER A 234 -11.68 20.51 -15.93
CA SER A 234 -12.38 21.56 -16.68
C SER A 234 -13.11 22.56 -15.76
N GLU A 235 -13.36 22.16 -14.50
CA GLU A 235 -14.06 22.96 -13.50
C GLU A 235 -13.33 22.89 -12.16
N ILE A 236 -13.23 24.04 -11.48
CA ILE A 236 -12.71 24.15 -10.12
C ILE A 236 -13.88 24.55 -9.21
N GLU A 237 -14.20 23.71 -8.23
CA GLU A 237 -15.18 24.06 -7.20
C GLU A 237 -14.48 24.87 -6.09
N ILE A 238 -14.81 26.16 -5.99
CA ILE A 238 -14.26 27.05 -4.97
C ILE A 238 -15.31 27.21 -3.86
N ALA A 239 -14.98 26.80 -2.64
CA ALA A 239 -15.82 27.08 -1.49
C ALA A 239 -15.66 28.54 -1.08
N VAL A 240 -16.67 29.37 -1.32
CA VAL A 240 -16.68 30.76 -0.88
C VAL A 240 -17.41 30.84 0.46
N GLN A 241 -16.68 31.22 1.51
CA GLN A 241 -17.27 31.50 2.83
C GLN A 241 -17.54 33.00 2.96
N ALA A 242 -18.80 33.40 2.87
CA ALA A 242 -19.24 34.78 3.21
C ALA A 242 -19.47 34.88 4.73
N VAL A 243 -19.13 36.02 5.32
CA VAL A 243 -19.00 36.29 6.76
C VAL A 243 -20.29 36.12 7.60
N SER A 244 -21.34 35.54 7.06
CA SER A 244 -22.59 35.20 7.76
C SER A 244 -23.12 33.87 7.27
N TYR A 245 -22.77 32.78 7.91
CA TYR A 245 -23.41 31.47 7.97
C TYR A 245 -24.02 30.83 6.69
N THR A 246 -23.72 31.30 5.50
CA THR A 246 -24.15 30.70 4.22
C THR A 246 -22.94 30.22 3.43
N HIS A 247 -22.83 28.90 3.24
CA HIS A 247 -21.87 28.31 2.29
C HIS A 247 -22.49 28.45 0.88
N LEU A 248 -21.86 29.27 0.03
CA LEU A 248 -22.13 29.30 -1.39
C LEU A 248 -21.05 28.50 -2.13
N ARG A 249 -21.45 27.61 -3.02
CA ARG A 249 -20.54 26.95 -3.96
C ARG A 249 -20.61 27.72 -5.29
N ALA A 250 -19.45 28.11 -5.80
CA ALA A 250 -19.35 28.73 -7.11
C ALA A 250 -18.51 27.84 -8.04
N HIS A 251 -18.98 27.68 -9.28
CA HIS A 251 -18.22 26.98 -10.33
C HIS A 251 -17.61 28.03 -11.26
N GLU A 252 -16.29 27.99 -11.42
CA GLU A 252 -15.59 28.75 -12.46
C GLU A 252 -15.20 27.83 -13.60
N THR A 253 -15.51 28.22 -14.83
CA THR A 253 -15.07 27.54 -16.04
C THR A 253 -13.79 28.18 -16.59
N LYS A 254 -12.93 27.39 -17.23
CA LYS A 254 -11.67 27.85 -17.84
C LYS A 254 -11.78 29.07 -18.80
N ALA A 255 -13.00 29.46 -19.19
CA ALA A 255 -13.22 30.57 -20.10
C ALA A 255 -13.12 31.96 -19.42
N ASN A 256 -12.97 32.01 -18.09
CA ASN A 256 -12.97 33.25 -17.30
C ASN A 256 -11.67 33.54 -16.57
N LEU A 257 -10.55 32.84 -16.96
CA LEU A 257 -9.20 33.07 -16.46
C LEU A 257 -8.34 33.74 -17.54
#